data_491ddf186b756444c87ef694f9254df9
#
_entry.id   491ddf186b756444c87ef694f9254df9
#
_cell.length_a   1.000
_cell.length_b   1.000
_cell.length_c   1.000
_cell.angle_alpha   90.00
_cell.angle_beta   90.00
_cell.angle_gamma   90.00
#
_symmetry.space_group_name_H-M   'P 1'
#
loop_
_entity.id
_entity.type
_entity.pdbx_description
1 polymer ?
#
loop_
_entity_poly.entity_id
_entity_poly.type
_entity_poly.pdbx_seq_one_letter_code
_entity_poly.pdbx_strand_id
1 'polypeptide(L)'
;TCNADGEEKAEAMCALTAKELGVKPEEILVMSTGVIGQILPIEPIQNALPALCRNLKASAEGAHEAAVAIMTTDTFAKEIAVEFSLGGVTCHLGGMAKGSGMIHPNMATTLNCITTDAAVPAELLQKALSDVVKVTYNCLSVDGDQSTNDTCLLMASGAAGNPEVAADSAEYTVFRNALYCVMMNLTRMLAYDGEGATKLLECKVSGA
;
A
#
# COMPACT_ATOMS: atom_id res chain seq x y z
N THR A 1 1.41 -12.59 8.70
CA THR A 1 2.23 -13.71 9.18
C THR A 1 1.89 -14.99 8.44
N CYS A 2 2.85 -15.88 8.24
CA CYS A 2 2.69 -17.11 7.46
C CYS A 2 2.55 -18.37 8.37
N ASN A 3 1.84 -18.26 9.47
CA ASN A 3 1.58 -19.37 10.37
C ASN A 3 0.27 -20.11 10.02
N ALA A 4 0.10 -21.33 10.54
CA ALA A 4 -1.10 -22.13 10.30
C ALA A 4 -2.39 -21.45 10.79
N ASP A 5 -2.30 -20.57 11.79
CA ASP A 5 -3.41 -19.76 12.34
C ASP A 5 -3.53 -18.37 11.70
N GLY A 6 -2.81 -18.11 10.59
CA GLY A 6 -2.74 -16.80 9.96
C GLY A 6 -4.09 -16.27 9.46
N GLU A 7 -4.91 -17.14 8.88
CA GLU A 7 -6.26 -16.80 8.41
C GLU A 7 -7.18 -16.42 9.58
N GLU A 8 -7.21 -17.25 10.64
CA GLU A 8 -7.97 -16.96 11.87
C GLU A 8 -7.56 -15.63 12.49
N LYS A 9 -6.25 -15.32 12.51
CA LYS A 9 -5.75 -14.04 13.02
C LYS A 9 -6.15 -12.85 12.14
N ALA A 10 -6.14 -13.02 10.82
CA ALA A 10 -6.60 -12.00 9.89
C ALA A 10 -8.10 -11.71 10.07
N GLU A 11 -8.92 -12.74 10.16
CA GLU A 11 -10.36 -12.63 10.44
C GLU A 11 -10.63 -11.94 11.78
N ALA A 12 -9.87 -12.29 12.83
CA ALA A 12 -9.98 -11.65 14.13
C ALA A 12 -9.63 -10.15 14.06
N MET A 13 -8.58 -9.76 13.34
CA MET A 13 -8.24 -8.35 13.12
C MET A 13 -9.34 -7.60 12.38
N CYS A 14 -9.93 -8.20 11.34
CA CYS A 14 -11.07 -7.62 10.62
C CYS A 14 -12.27 -7.41 11.55
N ALA A 15 -12.66 -8.44 12.30
CA ALA A 15 -13.81 -8.39 13.20
C ALA A 15 -13.64 -7.37 14.32
N LEU A 16 -12.47 -7.30 14.96
CA LEU A 16 -12.16 -6.34 16.02
C LEU A 16 -12.20 -4.91 15.50
N THR A 17 -11.57 -4.65 14.35
CA THR A 17 -11.54 -3.32 13.73
C THR A 17 -12.93 -2.87 13.28
N ALA A 18 -13.67 -3.77 12.63
CA ALA A 18 -15.03 -3.51 12.18
C ALA A 18 -15.98 -3.12 13.33
N LYS A 19 -15.84 -3.81 14.46
CA LYS A 19 -16.62 -3.51 15.68
C LYS A 19 -16.36 -2.08 16.18
N GLU A 20 -15.09 -1.65 16.24
CA GLU A 20 -14.74 -0.32 16.71
C GLU A 20 -15.17 0.79 15.73
N LEU A 21 -15.15 0.52 14.42
CA LEU A 21 -15.55 1.49 13.40
C LEU A 21 -17.04 1.46 13.07
N GLY A 22 -17.80 0.46 13.53
CA GLY A 22 -19.22 0.31 13.22
C GLY A 22 -19.50 -0.09 11.77
N VAL A 23 -18.59 -0.82 11.14
CA VAL A 23 -18.69 -1.37 9.78
C VAL A 23 -18.72 -2.90 9.81
N LYS A 24 -18.83 -3.55 8.65
CA LYS A 24 -18.80 -5.01 8.57
C LYS A 24 -17.35 -5.52 8.46
N PRO A 25 -17.04 -6.74 8.95
CA PRO A 25 -15.70 -7.32 8.81
C PRO A 25 -15.20 -7.41 7.36
N GLU A 26 -16.12 -7.65 6.41
CA GLU A 26 -15.82 -7.74 4.97
C GLU A 26 -15.40 -6.39 4.35
N GLU A 27 -15.61 -5.29 5.07
CA GLU A 27 -15.20 -3.93 4.65
C GLU A 27 -13.81 -3.57 5.19
N ILE A 28 -13.15 -4.47 5.93
CA ILE A 28 -11.81 -4.27 6.47
C ILE A 28 -10.79 -5.07 5.65
N LEU A 29 -9.75 -4.40 5.22
CA LEU A 29 -8.57 -5.02 4.63
C LEU A 29 -7.43 -5.01 5.63
N VAL A 30 -6.74 -6.14 5.78
CA VAL A 30 -5.59 -6.27 6.67
C VAL A 30 -4.33 -6.57 5.87
N MET A 31 -3.22 -6.04 6.36
CA MET A 31 -1.89 -6.39 5.92
C MET A 31 -0.99 -6.48 7.14
N SER A 32 -0.12 -7.48 7.19
CA SER A 32 0.78 -7.67 8.33
C SER A 32 2.08 -8.32 7.91
N THR A 33 3.16 -7.94 8.56
CA THR A 33 4.44 -8.65 8.50
C THR A 33 4.87 -9.04 9.91
N GLY A 34 5.90 -9.89 10.00
CA GLY A 34 6.49 -10.31 11.27
C GLY A 34 7.52 -11.40 11.07
N VAL A 35 8.11 -11.85 12.16
CA VAL A 35 9.08 -12.94 12.15
C VAL A 35 8.39 -14.22 11.71
N ILE A 36 8.96 -14.88 10.69
CA ILE A 36 8.46 -16.16 10.17
C ILE A 36 8.50 -17.22 11.27
N GLY A 37 7.38 -17.94 11.44
CA GLY A 37 7.24 -18.99 12.45
C GLY A 37 6.85 -18.48 13.85
N GLN A 38 6.78 -17.19 14.07
CA GLN A 38 6.27 -16.61 15.32
C GLN A 38 4.77 -16.32 15.22
N ILE A 39 4.00 -16.83 16.17
CA ILE A 39 2.55 -16.60 16.24
C ILE A 39 2.29 -15.10 16.48
N LEU A 40 1.39 -14.50 15.69
CA LEU A 40 0.96 -13.12 15.88
C LEU A 40 0.06 -13.02 17.13
N PRO A 41 0.46 -12.28 18.17
CA PRO A 41 -0.41 -12.06 19.33
C PRO A 41 -1.54 -11.07 18.97
N ILE A 42 -2.78 -11.46 19.18
CA ILE A 42 -3.97 -10.64 18.90
C ILE A 42 -4.24 -9.63 20.02
N GLU A 43 -3.91 -9.95 21.25
CA GLU A 43 -4.22 -9.15 22.42
C GLU A 43 -3.66 -7.72 22.35
N PRO A 44 -2.42 -7.46 21.90
CA PRO A 44 -1.93 -6.09 21.74
C PRO A 44 -2.77 -5.28 20.73
N ILE A 45 -3.18 -5.90 19.62
CA ILE A 45 -4.02 -5.27 18.61
C ILE A 45 -5.38 -4.94 19.20
N GLN A 46 -6.04 -5.92 19.81
CA GLN A 46 -7.35 -5.75 20.45
C GLN A 46 -7.33 -4.61 21.49
N ASN A 47 -6.28 -4.55 22.32
CA ASN A 47 -6.17 -3.53 23.37
C ASN A 47 -5.89 -2.12 22.82
N ALA A 48 -5.20 -2.02 21.67
CA ALA A 48 -4.87 -0.75 21.04
C ALA A 48 -6.01 -0.16 20.18
N LEU A 49 -6.83 -0.99 19.56
CA LEU A 49 -7.86 -0.58 18.59
C LEU A 49 -8.79 0.53 19.08
N PRO A 50 -9.36 0.50 20.32
CA PRO A 50 -10.25 1.57 20.76
C PRO A 50 -9.57 2.94 20.80
N ALA A 51 -8.29 3.00 21.14
CA ALA A 51 -7.51 4.22 21.14
C ALA A 51 -7.15 4.67 19.71
N LEU A 52 -6.75 3.74 18.86
CA LEU A 52 -6.44 4.01 17.46
C LEU A 52 -7.65 4.60 16.73
N CYS A 53 -8.83 3.97 16.86
CA CYS A 53 -10.04 4.45 16.19
C CYS A 53 -10.48 5.83 16.67
N ARG A 54 -10.34 6.13 17.98
CA ARG A 54 -10.63 7.48 18.50
C ARG A 54 -9.65 8.55 18.02
N ASN A 55 -8.43 8.16 17.67
CA ASN A 55 -7.36 9.08 17.26
C ASN A 55 -7.24 9.23 15.73
N LEU A 56 -8.16 8.63 14.96
CA LEU A 56 -8.17 8.82 13.50
C LEU A 56 -8.25 10.31 13.15
N LYS A 57 -7.34 10.77 12.31
CA LYS A 57 -7.25 12.15 11.84
C LYS A 57 -7.21 12.20 10.33
N ALA A 58 -8.10 12.97 9.71
CA ALA A 58 -8.03 13.30 8.29
C ALA A 58 -7.05 14.47 8.09
N SER A 59 -5.76 14.23 8.22
CA SER A 59 -4.72 15.25 8.12
C SER A 59 -3.40 14.67 7.59
N ALA A 60 -2.53 15.52 7.05
CA ALA A 60 -1.18 15.13 6.63
C ALA A 60 -0.36 14.55 7.81
N GLU A 61 -0.54 15.10 9.02
CA GLU A 61 0.10 14.57 10.24
C GLU A 61 -0.36 13.13 10.53
N GLY A 62 -1.68 12.85 10.48
CA GLY A 62 -2.20 11.50 10.69
C GLY A 62 -1.75 10.51 9.62
N ALA A 63 -1.61 10.94 8.37
CA ALA A 63 -1.06 10.11 7.30
C ALA A 63 0.42 9.79 7.57
N HIS A 64 1.21 10.79 7.98
CA HIS A 64 2.61 10.60 8.33
C HIS A 64 2.78 9.67 9.55
N GLU A 65 1.98 9.86 10.61
CA GLU A 65 1.97 8.97 11.78
C GLU A 65 1.70 7.51 11.37
N ALA A 66 0.78 7.28 10.44
CA ALA A 66 0.50 5.93 9.91
C ALA A 66 1.69 5.37 9.12
N ALA A 67 2.34 6.18 8.27
CA ALA A 67 3.52 5.77 7.51
C ALA A 67 4.71 5.42 8.43
N VAL A 68 4.90 6.16 9.52
CA VAL A 68 5.90 5.84 10.57
C VAL A 68 5.53 4.57 11.32
N ALA A 69 4.24 4.38 11.65
CA ALA A 69 3.79 3.24 12.46
C ALA A 69 3.96 1.88 11.78
N ILE A 70 3.98 1.82 10.43
CA ILE A 70 4.18 0.57 9.70
C ILE A 70 5.66 0.20 9.49
N MET A 71 6.60 1.09 9.82
CA MET A 71 8.04 0.84 9.67
C MET A 71 8.50 -0.30 10.59
N THR A 72 9.49 -1.07 10.11
CA THR A 72 10.19 -2.09 10.90
C THR A 72 11.69 -1.80 10.95
N THR A 73 12.44 -2.25 9.96
CA THR A 73 13.86 -1.93 9.78
C THR A 73 14.09 -0.71 8.88
N ASP A 74 13.02 -0.12 8.39
CA ASP A 74 13.05 1.11 7.60
C ASP A 74 13.73 2.26 8.36
N THR A 75 14.54 3.07 7.67
CA THR A 75 15.24 4.21 8.29
C THR A 75 14.47 5.52 8.18
N PHE A 76 13.48 5.59 7.30
CA PHE A 76 12.57 6.73 7.14
C PHE A 76 11.20 6.29 6.62
N ALA A 77 10.17 7.09 6.90
CA ALA A 77 8.82 6.87 6.39
C ALA A 77 8.75 7.14 4.87
N LYS A 78 8.15 6.21 4.13
CA LYS A 78 8.01 6.28 2.68
C LYS A 78 6.57 6.63 2.34
N GLU A 79 6.35 7.86 1.95
CA GLU A 79 5.04 8.40 1.62
C GLU A 79 5.12 9.44 0.50
N ILE A 80 4.09 9.53 -0.31
CA ILE A 80 3.98 10.49 -1.41
C ILE A 80 2.51 10.69 -1.76
N ALA A 81 2.17 11.90 -2.22
CA ALA A 81 0.87 12.19 -2.81
C ALA A 81 1.04 12.99 -4.10
N VAL A 82 0.08 12.85 -4.99
CA VAL A 82 -0.03 13.59 -6.25
C VAL A 82 -1.44 14.13 -6.44
N GLU A 83 -1.53 15.25 -7.13
CA GLU A 83 -2.77 15.84 -7.62
C GLU A 83 -2.86 15.62 -9.13
N PHE A 84 -4.06 15.32 -9.63
CA PHE A 84 -4.33 15.12 -11.05
C PHE A 84 -5.78 15.47 -11.37
N SER A 85 -6.13 15.57 -12.65
CA SER A 85 -7.48 15.97 -13.07
C SER A 85 -8.18 14.88 -13.88
N LEU A 86 -9.43 14.57 -13.51
CA LEU A 86 -10.32 13.65 -14.23
C LEU A 86 -11.61 14.37 -14.61
N GLY A 87 -11.88 14.51 -15.91
CA GLY A 87 -13.07 15.19 -16.38
C GLY A 87 -13.20 16.64 -15.90
N GLY A 88 -12.07 17.32 -15.66
CA GLY A 88 -12.04 18.70 -15.13
C GLY A 88 -12.14 18.80 -13.61
N VAL A 89 -12.25 17.68 -12.90
CA VAL A 89 -12.28 17.64 -11.43
C VAL A 89 -10.89 17.30 -10.90
N THR A 90 -10.42 18.03 -9.91
CA THR A 90 -9.18 17.74 -9.21
C THR A 90 -9.35 16.52 -8.32
N CYS A 91 -8.47 15.55 -8.49
CA CYS A 91 -8.41 14.32 -7.71
C CYS A 91 -7.03 14.20 -7.06
N HIS A 92 -6.97 13.45 -5.96
CA HIS A 92 -5.76 13.19 -5.21
C HIS A 92 -5.50 11.68 -5.12
N LEU A 93 -4.23 11.31 -5.15
CA LEU A 93 -3.80 9.95 -4.90
C LEU A 93 -2.57 10.00 -4.01
N GLY A 94 -2.66 9.32 -2.88
CA GLY A 94 -1.58 9.22 -1.92
C GLY A 94 -1.24 7.78 -1.61
N GLY A 95 0.00 7.52 -1.24
CA GLY A 95 0.45 6.19 -0.87
C GLY A 95 1.54 6.22 0.18
N MET A 96 1.58 5.17 0.99
CA MET A 96 2.67 4.86 1.90
C MET A 96 3.15 3.43 1.66
N ALA A 97 4.44 3.20 1.91
CA ALA A 97 5.06 1.89 1.80
C ALA A 97 6.03 1.65 2.95
N LYS A 98 6.21 0.38 3.32
CA LYS A 98 7.28 -0.06 4.22
C LYS A 98 8.02 -1.24 3.61
N GLY A 99 9.30 -1.32 3.91
CA GLY A 99 10.20 -2.40 3.54
C GLY A 99 11.62 -1.88 3.34
N SER A 100 12.60 -2.66 3.76
CA SER A 100 14.03 -2.40 3.57
C SER A 100 14.84 -3.69 3.37
N GLY A 101 14.36 -4.84 3.82
CA GLY A 101 14.94 -6.16 3.59
C GLY A 101 13.91 -7.19 3.18
N MET A 102 14.37 -8.38 2.75
CA MET A 102 13.59 -9.47 2.17
C MET A 102 12.84 -8.99 0.94
N ILE A 103 13.55 -8.33 0.01
CA ILE A 103 12.98 -7.71 -1.19
C ILE A 103 13.57 -8.31 -2.45
N HIS A 104 12.71 -8.96 -3.26
CA HIS A 104 13.01 -9.54 -4.56
C HIS A 104 11.81 -9.41 -5.50
N PRO A 105 11.97 -9.32 -6.86
CA PRO A 105 10.85 -9.21 -7.79
C PRO A 105 9.73 -10.25 -7.60
N ASN A 106 8.52 -9.92 -7.99
CA ASN A 106 7.25 -10.62 -7.80
C ASN A 106 6.59 -10.40 -6.44
N MET A 107 6.47 -9.14 -6.06
CA MET A 107 5.98 -8.71 -4.76
C MET A 107 6.90 -9.20 -3.64
N ALA A 108 7.60 -8.30 -3.02
CA ALA A 108 8.67 -8.57 -2.08
C ALA A 108 8.49 -7.74 -0.84
N THR A 109 8.48 -8.32 0.32
CA THR A 109 8.32 -7.84 1.72
C THR A 109 7.92 -6.38 1.90
N THR A 110 6.97 -5.96 1.11
CA THR A 110 6.47 -4.60 1.18
C THR A 110 5.00 -4.60 1.59
N LEU A 111 4.66 -3.73 2.51
CA LEU A 111 3.29 -3.36 2.74
C LEU A 111 3.06 -2.00 2.11
N ASN A 112 2.09 -1.93 1.20
CA ASN A 112 1.77 -0.72 0.47
C ASN A 112 0.29 -0.42 0.61
N CYS A 113 -0.03 0.79 1.05
CA CYS A 113 -1.39 1.29 1.12
C CYS A 113 -1.49 2.55 0.25
N ILE A 114 -2.32 2.49 -0.78
CA ILE A 114 -2.55 3.58 -1.73
C ILE A 114 -4.02 3.93 -1.71
N THR A 115 -4.33 5.21 -1.57
CA THR A 115 -5.70 5.71 -1.52
C THR A 115 -5.92 6.83 -2.51
N THR A 116 -7.13 6.94 -3.05
CA THR A 116 -7.56 8.05 -3.89
C THR A 116 -8.98 8.47 -3.58
N ASP A 117 -9.28 9.75 -3.77
CA ASP A 117 -10.62 10.31 -3.73
C ASP A 117 -11.35 10.20 -5.08
N ALA A 118 -10.68 9.73 -6.13
CA ALA A 118 -11.26 9.57 -7.47
C ALA A 118 -12.34 8.47 -7.50
N ALA A 119 -13.37 8.67 -8.32
CA ALA A 119 -14.38 7.66 -8.64
C ALA A 119 -13.85 6.75 -9.76
N VAL A 120 -13.33 5.58 -9.37
CA VAL A 120 -12.79 4.56 -10.27
C VAL A 120 -13.40 3.20 -9.92
N PRO A 121 -14.01 2.48 -10.87
CA PRO A 121 -14.57 1.15 -10.63
C PRO A 121 -13.53 0.15 -10.12
N ALA A 122 -13.93 -0.76 -9.24
CA ALA A 122 -13.04 -1.75 -8.62
C ALA A 122 -12.26 -2.60 -9.65
N GLU A 123 -12.90 -2.98 -10.75
CA GLU A 123 -12.27 -3.73 -11.84
C GLU A 123 -11.13 -2.94 -12.52
N LEU A 124 -11.32 -1.64 -12.69
CA LEU A 124 -10.31 -0.76 -13.27
C LEU A 124 -9.18 -0.44 -12.27
N LEU A 125 -9.51 -0.35 -10.97
CA LEU A 125 -8.49 -0.27 -9.92
C LEU A 125 -7.59 -1.50 -9.93
N GLN A 126 -8.18 -2.69 -9.95
CA GLN A 126 -7.44 -3.95 -9.99
C GLN A 126 -6.59 -4.07 -11.25
N LYS A 127 -7.14 -3.68 -12.41
CA LYS A 127 -6.41 -3.68 -13.68
C LYS A 127 -5.22 -2.72 -13.62
N ALA A 128 -5.44 -1.48 -13.19
CA ALA A 128 -4.39 -0.47 -13.09
C ALA A 128 -3.27 -0.93 -12.12
N LEU A 129 -3.65 -1.44 -10.94
CA LEU A 129 -2.69 -1.96 -9.96
C LEU A 129 -1.87 -3.11 -10.54
N SER A 130 -2.53 -4.09 -11.18
CA SER A 130 -1.87 -5.26 -11.78
C SER A 130 -0.91 -4.88 -12.92
N ASP A 131 -1.23 -3.84 -13.69
CA ASP A 131 -0.36 -3.38 -14.77
C ASP A 131 0.82 -2.57 -14.24
N VAL A 132 0.58 -1.70 -13.25
CA VAL A 132 1.62 -0.81 -12.70
C VAL A 132 2.60 -1.55 -11.81
N VAL A 133 2.16 -2.52 -11.01
CA VAL A 133 3.05 -3.29 -10.13
C VAL A 133 4.16 -4.02 -10.91
N LYS A 134 3.87 -4.47 -12.13
CA LYS A 134 4.83 -5.18 -13.01
C LYS A 134 6.02 -4.32 -13.40
N VAL A 135 5.83 -3.01 -13.50
CA VAL A 135 6.85 -2.05 -13.95
C VAL A 135 7.35 -1.14 -12.82
N THR A 136 6.96 -1.43 -11.58
CA THR A 136 7.36 -0.73 -10.36
C THR A 136 7.89 -1.72 -9.33
N TYR A 137 7.11 -2.13 -8.35
CA TYR A 137 7.55 -3.00 -7.26
C TYR A 137 8.15 -4.33 -7.74
N ASN A 138 7.61 -4.94 -8.80
CA ASN A 138 8.17 -6.17 -9.37
C ASN A 138 9.50 -5.99 -10.11
N CYS A 139 10.02 -4.76 -10.20
CA CYS A 139 11.35 -4.46 -10.72
C CYS A 139 12.37 -4.20 -9.61
N LEU A 140 11.95 -4.28 -8.32
CA LEU A 140 12.79 -3.98 -7.17
C LEU A 140 13.45 -5.24 -6.64
N SER A 141 14.76 -5.17 -6.33
CA SER A 141 15.48 -6.19 -5.58
C SER A 141 16.46 -5.53 -4.62
N VAL A 142 16.59 -6.07 -3.41
CA VAL A 142 17.56 -5.65 -2.40
C VAL A 142 18.52 -6.80 -2.08
N ASP A 143 18.02 -7.92 -1.61
CA ASP A 143 18.80 -9.07 -1.10
C ASP A 143 18.50 -10.39 -1.81
N GLY A 144 17.52 -10.41 -2.71
CA GLY A 144 17.13 -11.61 -3.46
C GLY A 144 16.17 -12.55 -2.72
N ASP A 145 15.73 -12.20 -1.53
CA ASP A 145 14.80 -13.00 -0.74
C ASP A 145 13.36 -12.56 -0.98
N GLN A 146 12.45 -13.51 -1.25
CA GLN A 146 11.01 -13.23 -1.36
C GLN A 146 10.33 -13.32 0.00
N SER A 147 9.37 -12.43 0.23
CA SER A 147 8.55 -12.46 1.44
C SER A 147 7.39 -13.44 1.34
N THR A 148 6.84 -13.73 2.50
CA THR A 148 5.61 -14.51 2.67
C THR A 148 4.36 -13.63 2.85
N ASN A 149 4.50 -12.30 2.97
CA ASN A 149 3.44 -11.40 3.44
C ASN A 149 3.28 -10.11 2.63
N ASP A 150 3.73 -10.10 1.38
CA ASP A 150 3.60 -8.92 0.53
C ASP A 150 2.15 -8.53 0.28
N THR A 151 1.87 -7.25 0.44
CA THR A 151 0.52 -6.73 0.21
C THR A 151 0.59 -5.34 -0.41
N CYS A 152 -0.18 -5.13 -1.46
CA CYS A 152 -0.41 -3.81 -2.04
C CYS A 152 -1.90 -3.56 -2.16
N LEU A 153 -2.41 -2.60 -1.39
CA LEU A 153 -3.81 -2.20 -1.39
C LEU A 153 -3.98 -0.90 -2.17
N LEU A 154 -4.99 -0.84 -3.01
CA LEU A 154 -5.43 0.37 -3.71
C LEU A 154 -6.92 0.57 -3.46
N MET A 155 -7.28 1.69 -2.83
CA MET A 155 -8.66 2.02 -2.44
C MET A 155 -9.07 3.35 -3.05
N ALA A 156 -10.32 3.43 -3.56
CA ALA A 156 -10.91 4.63 -4.12
C ALA A 156 -12.25 4.94 -3.42
N SER A 157 -12.41 6.16 -2.95
CA SER A 157 -13.64 6.59 -2.24
C SER A 157 -14.68 7.26 -3.14
N GLY A 158 -14.28 7.79 -4.29
CA GLY A 158 -15.15 8.59 -5.15
C GLY A 158 -15.49 9.98 -4.59
N ALA A 159 -14.87 10.39 -3.48
CA ALA A 159 -15.20 11.62 -2.78
C ALA A 159 -14.85 12.90 -3.57
N ALA A 160 -13.98 12.82 -4.58
CA ALA A 160 -13.68 13.93 -5.47
C ALA A 160 -14.89 14.36 -6.31
N GLY A 161 -15.82 13.43 -6.57
CA GLY A 161 -17.03 13.71 -7.35
C GLY A 161 -16.79 13.85 -8.86
N ASN A 162 -15.67 13.33 -9.37
CA ASN A 162 -15.44 13.25 -10.81
C ASN A 162 -16.42 12.24 -11.45
N PRO A 163 -16.74 12.38 -12.75
CA PRO A 163 -17.42 11.33 -13.49
C PRO A 163 -16.67 10.00 -13.34
N GLU A 164 -17.42 8.91 -13.14
CA GLU A 164 -16.81 7.59 -12.99
C GLU A 164 -15.92 7.26 -14.20
N VAL A 165 -14.72 6.79 -13.93
CA VAL A 165 -13.74 6.49 -14.98
C VAL A 165 -14.18 5.28 -15.80
N ALA A 166 -14.26 5.46 -17.12
CA ALA A 166 -14.59 4.39 -18.05
C ALA A 166 -13.32 3.65 -18.52
N ALA A 167 -13.49 2.38 -18.86
CA ALA A 167 -12.44 1.59 -19.51
C ALA A 167 -12.01 2.25 -20.82
N ASP A 168 -10.71 2.18 -21.13
CA ASP A 168 -10.10 2.69 -22.37
C ASP A 168 -10.29 4.20 -22.63
N SER A 169 -10.69 4.96 -21.58
CA SER A 169 -10.82 6.41 -21.65
C SER A 169 -9.47 7.13 -21.46
N ALA A 170 -9.43 8.41 -21.82
CA ALA A 170 -8.31 9.29 -21.54
C ALA A 170 -8.10 9.44 -20.00
N GLU A 171 -9.21 9.51 -19.26
CA GLU A 171 -9.24 9.60 -17.80
C GLU A 171 -8.61 8.36 -17.16
N TYR A 172 -8.87 7.15 -17.67
CA TYR A 172 -8.20 5.94 -17.20
C TYR A 172 -6.69 5.99 -17.39
N THR A 173 -6.24 6.53 -18.53
CA THR A 173 -4.82 6.72 -18.81
C THR A 173 -4.18 7.71 -17.83
N VAL A 174 -4.87 8.82 -17.53
CA VAL A 174 -4.42 9.82 -16.54
C VAL A 174 -4.33 9.18 -15.15
N PHE A 175 -5.37 8.48 -14.70
CA PHE A 175 -5.38 7.78 -13.41
C PHE A 175 -4.22 6.77 -13.29
N ARG A 176 -4.05 5.91 -14.32
CA ARG A 176 -2.96 4.92 -14.34
C ARG A 176 -1.57 5.58 -14.28
N ASN A 177 -1.39 6.73 -14.95
CA ASN A 177 -0.14 7.47 -14.90
C ASN A 177 0.11 8.10 -13.51
N ALA A 178 -0.92 8.62 -12.85
CA ALA A 178 -0.84 9.09 -11.47
C ALA A 178 -0.45 7.94 -10.52
N LEU A 179 -1.08 6.78 -10.65
CA LEU A 179 -0.74 5.58 -9.89
C LEU A 179 0.71 5.15 -10.15
N TYR A 180 1.14 5.12 -11.43
CA TYR A 180 2.53 4.83 -11.77
C TYR A 180 3.50 5.81 -11.12
N CYS A 181 3.19 7.10 -11.12
CA CYS A 181 4.03 8.12 -10.49
C CYS A 181 4.21 7.84 -9.00
N VAL A 182 3.12 7.57 -8.26
CA VAL A 182 3.17 7.25 -6.83
C VAL A 182 3.96 5.97 -6.59
N MET A 183 3.60 4.88 -7.28
CA MET A 183 4.24 3.58 -7.06
C MET A 183 5.72 3.57 -7.44
N MET A 184 6.12 4.28 -8.52
CA MET A 184 7.52 4.37 -8.92
C MET A 184 8.36 5.16 -7.89
N ASN A 185 7.82 6.23 -7.33
CA ASN A 185 8.53 6.97 -6.29
C ASN A 185 8.65 6.15 -5.00
N LEU A 186 7.60 5.46 -4.57
CA LEU A 186 7.67 4.53 -3.43
C LEU A 186 8.68 3.39 -3.69
N THR A 187 8.72 2.83 -4.91
CA THR A 187 9.71 1.83 -5.32
C THR A 187 11.14 2.35 -5.14
N ARG A 188 11.40 3.58 -5.57
CA ARG A 188 12.72 4.20 -5.41
C ARG A 188 13.08 4.46 -3.95
N MET A 189 12.12 4.88 -3.13
CA MET A 189 12.32 5.04 -1.69
C MET A 189 12.64 3.71 -1.00
N LEU A 190 11.93 2.64 -1.35
CA LEU A 190 12.21 1.28 -0.88
C LEU A 190 13.61 0.81 -1.28
N ALA A 191 14.01 1.01 -2.55
CA ALA A 191 15.33 0.65 -3.05
C ALA A 191 16.45 1.44 -2.37
N TYR A 192 16.21 2.73 -2.14
CA TYR A 192 17.19 3.61 -1.48
C TYR A 192 17.42 3.21 -0.02
N ASP A 193 16.39 2.75 0.66
CA ASP A 193 16.40 2.33 2.06
C ASP A 193 16.70 0.83 2.24
N GLY A 194 17.22 0.15 1.21
CA GLY A 194 17.56 -1.28 1.28
C GLY A 194 18.58 -1.57 2.39
N GLU A 195 18.34 -2.62 3.19
CA GLU A 195 19.22 -3.05 4.29
C GLU A 195 20.65 -3.24 3.81
N GLY A 196 21.58 -2.51 4.43
CA GLY A 196 23.01 -2.55 4.08
C GLY A 196 23.36 -1.88 2.75
N ALA A 197 22.39 -1.29 2.03
CA ALA A 197 22.64 -0.62 0.78
C ALA A 197 23.41 0.68 0.98
N THR A 198 24.46 0.88 0.18
CA THR A 198 25.23 2.14 0.11
C THR A 198 25.06 2.84 -1.23
N LYS A 199 24.39 2.21 -2.16
CA LYS A 199 24.16 2.67 -3.54
C LYS A 199 22.77 2.25 -4.00
N LEU A 200 22.13 3.13 -4.77
CA LEU A 200 20.96 2.78 -5.60
C LEU A 200 21.47 2.55 -7.03
N LEU A 201 21.16 1.38 -7.57
CA LEU A 201 21.44 1.03 -8.96
C LEU A 201 20.15 1.00 -9.76
N GLU A 202 20.10 1.72 -10.86
CA GLU A 202 19.00 1.66 -11.83
C GLU A 202 19.53 1.02 -13.12
N CYS A 203 18.96 -0.14 -13.49
CA CYS A 203 19.30 -0.83 -14.74
C CYS A 203 18.15 -0.64 -15.72
N LYS A 204 18.39 0.04 -16.82
CA LYS A 204 17.41 0.23 -17.88
C LYS A 204 17.81 -0.55 -19.12
N VAL A 205 16.96 -1.53 -19.49
CA VAL A 205 17.13 -2.34 -20.69
C VAL A 205 16.19 -1.83 -21.78
N SER A 206 16.70 -1.65 -23.00
CA SER A 206 15.92 -1.22 -24.16
C SER A 206 16.32 -2.02 -25.39
N GLY A 207 15.37 -2.28 -26.30
CA GLY A 207 15.61 -2.96 -27.57
C GLY A 207 15.78 -4.49 -27.43
N ALA A 208 15.29 -5.08 -26.33
CA ALA A 208 15.27 -6.52 -26.11
C ALA A 208 13.96 -7.13 -26.62
#